data_6d7549865f9cf36c82aa897508d3b725
#
_entry.id   6d7549865f9cf36c82aa897508d3b725
#
_cell.length_a   1.000
_cell.length_b   1.000
_cell.length_c   1.000
_cell.angle_alpha   90.00
_cell.angle_beta   90.00
_cell.angle_gamma   90.00
#
_symmetry.space_group_name_H-M   'P 1'
#
loop_
_entity.id
_entity.type
_entity.pdbx_description
1 polymer ?
#
loop_
_entity_poly.entity_id
_entity_poly.type
_entity_poly.pdbx_seq_one_letter_code
_entity_poly.pdbx_strand_id
1 'polypeptide(L)'
;MTQVQLERTHSAGSIPLTSVHKIEVDGVHVFYRSAGDSEAPVVLLLHGFPSSSFMFRNLISLLADRYRVIAPDLPGFGFTEVPEGRKYTYTFDALARTLDAFTEALGVKSYAIYVFDYGAPTGLRLAMRHPERVTAIVSQNGNAYEEGLGDAWGPIRTYWAQPTAENREVIRKNILNFGGTRWQYTFGVSNPEVVAPESYTLDAALLERPGNKDIQLDLFLDYASNVKLYPKFQEYFRQSTPPLLAIWGKNDPFFIPAGAEAFRNDIPNAQVRFLDTGHFAIETHFVEIAAAMKEFLQANGVIGQR
;
A
#
# COMPACT_ATOMS: atom_id res chain seq x y z
N MET A 1 13.94 36.67 15.50
CA MET A 1 14.81 35.66 14.91
C MET A 1 14.25 35.36 13.53
N THR A 2 14.94 35.77 12.50
CA THR A 2 14.49 35.73 11.11
C THR A 2 14.63 34.30 10.59
N GLN A 3 13.53 33.70 10.20
CA GLN A 3 13.53 32.41 9.50
C GLN A 3 14.21 32.63 8.13
N VAL A 4 15.37 32.02 7.94
CA VAL A 4 15.99 31.92 6.62
C VAL A 4 15.22 30.85 5.83
N GLN A 5 14.34 31.29 4.95
CA GLN A 5 13.79 30.42 3.89
C GLN A 5 14.95 30.10 2.92
N LEU A 6 15.45 28.89 2.99
CA LEU A 6 16.31 28.32 1.96
C LEU A 6 15.43 28.04 0.72
N GLU A 7 15.41 28.96 -0.23
CA GLU A 7 14.90 28.71 -1.57
C GLU A 7 15.76 27.60 -2.20
N ARG A 8 15.18 26.39 -2.30
CA ARG A 8 15.81 25.28 -3.01
C ARG A 8 15.56 25.46 -4.51
N THR A 9 16.51 26.06 -5.21
CA THR A 9 16.55 26.03 -6.67
C THR A 9 16.78 24.56 -7.11
N HIS A 10 15.79 23.95 -7.73
CA HIS A 10 15.94 22.64 -8.35
C HIS A 10 16.81 22.79 -9.60
N SER A 11 18.09 22.41 -9.51
CA SER A 11 18.94 22.28 -10.69
C SER A 11 18.51 21.04 -11.48
N ALA A 12 18.44 21.14 -12.81
CA ALA A 12 18.19 20.00 -13.71
C ALA A 12 19.22 18.89 -13.39
N GLY A 13 18.74 17.75 -12.85
CA GLY A 13 19.57 16.59 -12.51
C GLY A 13 19.67 16.26 -11.01
N SER A 14 19.06 17.03 -10.09
CA SER A 14 19.03 16.64 -8.66
C SER A 14 17.90 15.64 -8.39
N ILE A 15 18.24 14.56 -7.69
CA ILE A 15 17.23 13.61 -7.18
C ILE A 15 16.43 14.33 -6.09
N PRO A 16 15.08 14.42 -6.19
CA PRO A 16 14.28 15.04 -5.15
C PRO A 16 14.45 14.33 -3.81
N LEU A 17 14.70 15.12 -2.74
CA LEU A 17 14.84 14.57 -1.40
C LEU A 17 13.48 14.17 -0.84
N THR A 18 13.40 12.96 -0.27
CA THR A 18 12.25 12.53 0.50
C THR A 18 12.25 13.22 1.87
N SER A 19 11.16 13.89 2.19
CA SER A 19 10.90 14.48 3.51
C SER A 19 9.98 13.57 4.33
N VAL A 20 10.10 13.65 5.65
CA VAL A 20 9.25 12.94 6.61
C VAL A 20 8.43 13.91 7.43
N HIS A 21 7.19 13.56 7.70
CA HIS A 21 6.23 14.45 8.36
C HIS A 21 5.35 13.66 9.33
N LYS A 22 4.70 14.38 10.25
CA LYS A 22 3.56 13.88 11.03
C LYS A 22 2.42 14.88 10.94
N ILE A 23 1.20 14.40 10.86
CA ILE A 23 -0.02 15.21 10.89
C ILE A 23 -1.06 14.51 11.78
N GLU A 24 -1.77 15.30 12.59
CA GLU A 24 -2.85 14.78 13.42
C GLU A 24 -4.17 14.82 12.61
N VAL A 25 -4.78 13.64 12.41
CA VAL A 25 -6.06 13.47 11.75
C VAL A 25 -6.83 12.33 12.43
N ASP A 26 -8.14 12.44 12.56
CA ASP A 26 -8.97 11.41 13.22
C ASP A 26 -8.47 11.03 14.64
N GLY A 27 -7.75 11.94 15.32
CA GLY A 27 -7.10 11.69 16.60
C GLY A 27 -5.91 10.72 16.51
N VAL A 28 -5.33 10.55 15.32
CA VAL A 28 -4.16 9.71 15.02
C VAL A 28 -3.04 10.62 14.52
N HIS A 29 -1.82 10.41 15.00
CA HIS A 29 -0.63 11.09 14.49
C HIS A 29 -0.06 10.29 13.32
N VAL A 30 -0.56 10.58 12.12
CA VAL A 30 -0.15 9.89 10.89
C VAL A 30 1.24 10.35 10.47
N PHE A 31 2.18 9.40 10.44
CA PHE A 31 3.49 9.61 9.83
C PHE A 31 3.38 9.41 8.32
N TYR A 32 4.05 10.23 7.54
CA TYR A 32 4.12 10.05 6.09
C TYR A 32 5.44 10.56 5.49
N ARG A 33 5.76 10.01 4.33
CA ARG A 33 6.86 10.47 3.48
C ARG A 33 6.30 11.24 2.30
N SER A 34 7.01 12.29 1.87
CA SER A 34 6.65 13.00 0.65
C SER A 34 7.88 13.48 -0.11
N ALA A 35 7.74 13.59 -1.43
CA ALA A 35 8.74 14.17 -2.32
C ALA A 35 8.06 14.72 -3.59
N GLY A 36 8.78 15.55 -4.33
CA GLY A 36 8.31 16.17 -5.56
C GLY A 36 7.69 17.55 -5.36
N ASP A 37 7.34 18.19 -6.46
CA ASP A 37 6.75 19.53 -6.46
C ASP A 37 5.34 19.49 -5.85
N SER A 38 5.01 20.46 -5.00
CA SER A 38 3.70 20.59 -4.34
C SER A 38 2.53 20.76 -5.31
N GLU A 39 2.77 21.34 -6.47
CA GLU A 39 1.78 21.61 -7.50
C GLU A 39 1.66 20.48 -8.53
N ALA A 40 2.56 19.49 -8.49
CA ALA A 40 2.52 18.35 -9.40
C ALA A 40 1.34 17.42 -9.06
N PRO A 41 0.85 16.63 -10.04
CA PRO A 41 -0.19 15.62 -9.79
C PRO A 41 0.23 14.65 -8.69
N VAL A 42 -0.73 14.33 -7.80
CA VAL A 42 -0.46 13.50 -6.63
C VAL A 42 -0.49 12.02 -6.98
N VAL A 43 0.52 11.30 -6.48
CA VAL A 43 0.56 9.83 -6.41
C VAL A 43 0.59 9.43 -4.94
N LEU A 44 -0.49 8.80 -4.48
CA LEU A 44 -0.65 8.31 -3.12
C LEU A 44 -0.23 6.84 -3.06
N LEU A 45 0.81 6.52 -2.28
CA LEU A 45 1.37 5.17 -2.16
C LEU A 45 0.89 4.52 -0.86
N LEU A 46 0.10 3.46 -0.98
CA LEU A 46 -0.52 2.75 0.15
C LEU A 46 0.12 1.38 0.34
N HIS A 47 0.86 1.24 1.43
CA HIS A 47 1.53 0.00 1.82
C HIS A 47 0.55 -1.02 2.43
N GLY A 48 1.05 -2.23 2.69
CA GLY A 48 0.32 -3.28 3.37
C GLY A 48 1.11 -3.94 4.50
N PHE A 49 0.71 -5.15 4.86
CA PHE A 49 1.32 -5.94 5.93
C PHE A 49 2.61 -6.62 5.44
N PRO A 50 3.65 -6.71 6.27
CA PRO A 50 3.85 -6.06 7.57
C PRO A 50 4.56 -4.71 7.47
N SER A 51 4.58 -4.10 6.28
CA SER A 51 5.45 -2.98 5.93
C SER A 51 4.92 -1.59 6.36
N SER A 52 5.54 -0.57 5.82
CA SER A 52 5.23 0.84 6.04
C SER A 52 5.60 1.64 4.79
N SER A 53 5.47 2.96 4.83
CA SER A 53 5.96 3.84 3.76
C SER A 53 7.44 3.65 3.42
N PHE A 54 8.21 2.97 4.28
CA PHE A 54 9.63 2.68 4.03
C PHE A 54 9.84 1.76 2.81
N MET A 55 8.88 0.87 2.51
CA MET A 55 8.95 0.03 1.31
C MET A 55 9.06 0.86 0.01
N PHE A 56 8.51 2.08 0.02
CA PHE A 56 8.51 2.97 -1.13
C PHE A 56 9.75 3.87 -1.26
N ARG A 57 10.77 3.73 -0.39
CA ARG A 57 11.95 4.60 -0.33
C ARG A 57 12.63 4.82 -1.69
N ASN A 58 12.78 3.76 -2.48
CA ASN A 58 13.38 3.83 -3.81
C ASN A 58 12.39 4.36 -4.86
N LEU A 59 11.12 3.93 -4.80
CA LEU A 59 10.08 4.34 -5.75
C LEU A 59 9.77 5.83 -5.64
N ILE A 60 9.69 6.38 -4.42
CA ILE A 60 9.44 7.81 -4.18
C ILE A 60 10.42 8.66 -4.98
N SER A 61 11.73 8.38 -4.86
CA SER A 61 12.77 9.16 -5.54
C SER A 61 12.66 9.08 -7.06
N LEU A 62 12.23 7.95 -7.60
CA LEU A 62 12.06 7.75 -9.03
C LEU A 62 10.82 8.43 -9.61
N LEU A 63 9.79 8.67 -8.80
CA LEU A 63 8.54 9.31 -9.25
C LEU A 63 8.53 10.82 -9.00
N ALA A 64 9.30 11.29 -8.03
CA ALA A 64 9.26 12.66 -7.53
C ALA A 64 9.80 13.72 -8.51
N ASP A 65 10.41 13.31 -9.61
CA ASP A 65 10.78 14.19 -10.73
C ASP A 65 9.57 14.71 -11.51
N ARG A 66 8.42 14.04 -11.40
CA ARG A 66 7.20 14.35 -12.15
C ARG A 66 5.95 14.51 -11.29
N TYR A 67 5.92 13.88 -10.14
CA TYR A 67 4.73 13.77 -9.30
C TYR A 67 5.00 14.24 -7.87
N ARG A 68 3.97 14.78 -7.24
CA ARG A 68 3.95 14.91 -5.78
C ARG A 68 3.62 13.53 -5.20
N VAL A 69 4.63 12.86 -4.65
CA VAL A 69 4.48 11.51 -4.08
C VAL A 69 4.22 11.63 -2.59
N ILE A 70 3.18 10.96 -2.09
CA ILE A 70 2.79 10.94 -0.68
C ILE A 70 2.59 9.50 -0.26
N ALA A 71 3.25 9.07 0.81
CA ALA A 71 3.21 7.71 1.33
C ALA A 71 2.96 7.74 2.85
N PRO A 72 1.71 7.60 3.32
CA PRO A 72 1.42 7.50 4.75
C PRO A 72 1.73 6.10 5.30
N ASP A 73 2.06 6.04 6.59
CA ASP A 73 1.99 4.80 7.36
C ASP A 73 0.57 4.64 7.91
N LEU A 74 -0.06 3.51 7.64
CA LEU A 74 -1.39 3.21 8.14
C LEU A 74 -1.38 3.03 9.68
N PRO A 75 -2.50 3.31 10.41
CA PRO A 75 -2.59 3.03 11.84
C PRO A 75 -2.26 1.57 12.18
N GLY A 76 -1.37 1.36 13.15
CA GLY A 76 -0.85 0.04 13.51
C GLY A 76 0.44 -0.35 12.76
N PHE A 77 0.94 0.50 11.87
CA PHE A 77 2.12 0.27 11.04
C PHE A 77 3.12 1.44 11.14
N GLY A 78 4.35 1.16 10.73
CA GLY A 78 5.39 2.17 10.57
C GLY A 78 5.59 3.03 11.81
N PHE A 79 5.62 4.33 11.60
CA PHE A 79 5.81 5.36 12.65
C PHE A 79 4.53 6.15 12.94
N THR A 80 3.37 5.72 12.43
CA THR A 80 2.08 6.27 12.82
C THR A 80 1.75 5.87 14.26
N GLU A 81 1.30 6.85 15.06
CA GLU A 81 1.00 6.69 16.47
C GLU A 81 -0.51 6.91 16.71
N VAL A 82 -1.12 5.95 17.37
CA VAL A 82 -2.50 6.06 17.84
C VAL A 82 -2.46 6.29 19.35
N PRO A 83 -2.80 7.49 19.86
CA PRO A 83 -2.85 7.77 21.29
C PRO A 83 -3.84 6.85 22.01
N GLU A 84 -3.50 6.38 23.22
CA GLU A 84 -4.36 5.48 24.01
C GLU A 84 -5.79 6.02 24.20
N GLY A 85 -5.92 7.33 24.39
CA GLY A 85 -7.21 8.01 24.55
C GLY A 85 -8.14 7.91 23.36
N ARG A 86 -7.59 7.63 22.14
CA ARG A 86 -8.38 7.50 20.91
C ARG A 86 -9.20 6.22 20.86
N LYS A 87 -8.82 5.15 21.59
CA LYS A 87 -9.51 3.84 21.60
C LYS A 87 -9.82 3.34 20.18
N TYR A 88 -8.80 3.29 19.36
CA TYR A 88 -8.93 2.95 17.94
C TYR A 88 -9.29 1.48 17.75
N THR A 89 -10.34 1.22 16.99
CA THR A 89 -10.70 -0.15 16.59
C THR A 89 -10.05 -0.43 15.24
N TYR A 90 -9.08 -1.35 15.22
CA TYR A 90 -8.32 -1.68 14.01
C TYR A 90 -9.14 -2.55 13.07
N THR A 91 -9.77 -1.90 12.10
CA THR A 91 -10.50 -2.52 10.99
C THR A 91 -10.13 -1.80 9.69
N PHE A 92 -10.29 -2.46 8.54
CA PHE A 92 -10.01 -1.82 7.25
C PHE A 92 -10.90 -0.60 6.98
N ASP A 93 -12.12 -0.60 7.51
CA ASP A 93 -12.98 0.58 7.40
C ASP A 93 -12.46 1.75 8.26
N ALA A 94 -11.92 1.48 9.45
CA ALA A 94 -11.27 2.50 10.27
C ALA A 94 -9.98 3.03 9.62
N LEU A 95 -9.13 2.15 9.07
CA LEU A 95 -7.94 2.54 8.31
C LEU A 95 -8.32 3.47 7.15
N ALA A 96 -9.37 3.12 6.40
CA ALA A 96 -9.85 3.93 5.28
C ALA A 96 -10.43 5.28 5.72
N ARG A 97 -11.09 5.38 6.89
CA ARG A 97 -11.55 6.67 7.45
C ARG A 97 -10.39 7.57 7.84
N THR A 98 -9.38 7.01 8.50
CA THR A 98 -8.17 7.78 8.85
C THR A 98 -7.42 8.25 7.60
N LEU A 99 -7.34 7.39 6.56
CA LEU A 99 -6.74 7.76 5.28
C LEU A 99 -7.53 8.87 4.57
N ASP A 100 -8.86 8.82 4.62
CA ASP A 100 -9.74 9.86 4.08
C ASP A 100 -9.50 11.20 4.77
N ALA A 101 -9.53 11.23 6.11
CA ALA A 101 -9.21 12.41 6.90
C ALA A 101 -7.77 12.94 6.61
N PHE A 102 -6.82 12.05 6.34
CA PHE A 102 -5.45 12.40 5.96
C PHE A 102 -5.40 13.13 4.62
N THR A 103 -6.08 12.62 3.59
CA THR A 103 -6.10 13.28 2.28
C THR A 103 -6.80 14.63 2.32
N GLU A 104 -7.88 14.76 3.10
CA GLU A 104 -8.58 16.03 3.35
C GLU A 104 -7.68 17.04 4.05
N ALA A 105 -7.00 16.65 5.12
CA ALA A 105 -6.11 17.55 5.88
C ALA A 105 -4.92 18.06 5.07
N LEU A 106 -4.45 17.28 4.09
CA LEU A 106 -3.42 17.71 3.15
C LEU A 106 -3.96 18.52 1.97
N GLY A 107 -5.28 18.73 1.88
CA GLY A 107 -5.93 19.43 0.78
C GLY A 107 -5.83 18.71 -0.58
N VAL A 108 -5.60 17.40 -0.58
CA VAL A 108 -5.42 16.60 -1.80
C VAL A 108 -6.78 16.28 -2.40
N LYS A 109 -7.12 16.92 -3.51
CA LYS A 109 -8.45 16.83 -4.14
C LYS A 109 -8.52 15.75 -5.23
N SER A 110 -7.39 15.39 -5.84
CA SER A 110 -7.31 14.32 -6.84
C SER A 110 -5.96 13.63 -6.76
N TYR A 111 -5.93 12.33 -7.04
CA TYR A 111 -4.73 11.52 -6.90
C TYR A 111 -4.83 10.24 -7.73
N ALA A 112 -3.70 9.78 -8.23
CA ALA A 112 -3.52 8.37 -8.58
C ALA A 112 -3.19 7.60 -7.30
N ILE A 113 -3.76 6.40 -7.13
CA ILE A 113 -3.43 5.53 -5.99
C ILE A 113 -2.57 4.37 -6.45
N TYR A 114 -1.51 4.10 -5.69
CA TYR A 114 -0.79 2.84 -5.73
C TYR A 114 -1.20 2.05 -4.50
N VAL A 115 -1.68 0.84 -4.71
CA VAL A 115 -2.17 -0.03 -3.64
C VAL A 115 -1.37 -1.33 -3.61
N PHE A 116 -0.92 -1.71 -2.42
CA PHE A 116 -0.20 -2.94 -2.15
C PHE A 116 -0.85 -3.66 -0.97
N ASP A 117 -1.12 -4.95 -1.08
CA ASP A 117 -1.62 -5.81 0.02
C ASP A 117 -2.79 -5.15 0.79
N TYR A 118 -2.66 -4.82 2.10
CA TYR A 118 -3.67 -4.10 2.89
C TYR A 118 -3.97 -2.69 2.37
N GLY A 119 -3.04 -2.10 1.63
CA GLY A 119 -3.28 -0.85 0.91
C GLY A 119 -4.39 -0.97 -0.13
N ALA A 120 -4.63 -2.16 -0.70
CA ALA A 120 -5.70 -2.36 -1.68
C ALA A 120 -7.10 -2.23 -1.03
N PRO A 121 -7.50 -3.01 -0.04
CA PRO A 121 -8.83 -2.83 0.58
C PRO A 121 -8.99 -1.48 1.26
N THR A 122 -7.91 -0.84 1.73
CA THR A 122 -7.95 0.51 2.33
C THR A 122 -8.14 1.57 1.25
N GLY A 123 -7.33 1.55 0.20
CA GLY A 123 -7.39 2.51 -0.91
C GLY A 123 -8.64 2.36 -1.76
N LEU A 124 -9.14 1.15 -1.97
CA LEU A 124 -10.39 0.92 -2.72
C LEU A 124 -11.62 1.39 -1.93
N ARG A 125 -11.62 1.33 -0.58
CA ARG A 125 -12.66 1.99 0.23
C ARG A 125 -12.63 3.51 0.07
N LEU A 126 -11.44 4.11 0.05
CA LEU A 126 -11.28 5.53 -0.22
C LEU A 126 -11.79 5.88 -1.63
N ALA A 127 -11.43 5.07 -2.64
CA ALA A 127 -11.85 5.26 -4.02
C ALA A 127 -13.39 5.17 -4.18
N MET A 128 -14.04 4.23 -3.50
CA MET A 128 -15.50 4.13 -3.51
C MET A 128 -16.21 5.32 -2.85
N ARG A 129 -15.56 5.95 -1.85
CA ARG A 129 -16.12 7.15 -1.18
C ARG A 129 -16.01 8.39 -2.05
N HIS A 130 -14.92 8.48 -2.81
CA HIS A 130 -14.56 9.65 -3.62
C HIS A 130 -14.13 9.22 -5.03
N PRO A 131 -15.01 8.59 -5.82
CA PRO A 131 -14.65 8.09 -7.15
C PRO A 131 -14.14 9.19 -8.09
N GLU A 132 -14.63 10.43 -7.91
CA GLU A 132 -14.23 11.61 -8.68
C GLU A 132 -12.80 12.09 -8.40
N ARG A 133 -12.18 11.64 -7.29
CA ARG A 133 -10.82 12.03 -6.92
C ARG A 133 -9.76 11.09 -7.47
N VAL A 134 -10.14 9.88 -7.87
CA VAL A 134 -9.20 8.84 -8.32
C VAL A 134 -8.94 8.99 -9.82
N THR A 135 -7.74 9.42 -10.17
CA THR A 135 -7.33 9.63 -11.56
C THR A 135 -6.81 8.36 -12.23
N ALA A 136 -6.22 7.45 -11.45
CA ALA A 136 -5.75 6.14 -11.91
C ALA A 136 -5.48 5.23 -10.71
N ILE A 137 -5.46 3.92 -10.95
CA ILE A 137 -5.12 2.90 -9.96
C ILE A 137 -3.92 2.09 -10.46
N VAL A 138 -2.90 1.96 -9.63
CA VAL A 138 -1.81 0.99 -9.81
C VAL A 138 -1.90 -0.03 -8.68
N SER A 139 -2.17 -1.28 -9.01
CA SER A 139 -2.25 -2.38 -8.05
C SER A 139 -1.02 -3.27 -8.15
N GLN A 140 -0.18 -3.24 -7.14
CA GLN A 140 0.95 -4.16 -7.01
C GLN A 140 0.60 -5.21 -5.95
N ASN A 141 0.29 -6.43 -6.39
CA ASN A 141 -0.16 -7.52 -5.50
C ASN A 141 -1.27 -7.08 -4.53
N GLY A 142 -2.13 -6.17 -4.99
CA GLY A 142 -3.26 -5.61 -4.27
C GLY A 142 -4.56 -6.18 -4.84
N ASN A 143 -5.21 -7.10 -4.12
CA ASN A 143 -6.27 -7.94 -4.63
C ASN A 143 -7.69 -7.40 -4.37
N ALA A 144 -8.62 -7.68 -5.29
CA ALA A 144 -10.04 -7.35 -5.19
C ALA A 144 -10.96 -8.48 -5.70
N TYR A 145 -10.43 -9.71 -5.79
CA TYR A 145 -11.12 -10.87 -6.36
C TYR A 145 -10.83 -12.13 -5.55
N GLU A 146 -11.82 -13.00 -5.37
CA GLU A 146 -11.63 -14.27 -4.65
C GLU A 146 -10.63 -15.18 -5.36
N GLU A 147 -10.62 -15.17 -6.69
CA GLU A 147 -9.70 -15.93 -7.54
C GLU A 147 -8.23 -15.57 -7.30
N GLY A 148 -7.97 -14.38 -6.77
CA GLY A 148 -6.62 -13.92 -6.44
C GLY A 148 -6.10 -14.40 -5.09
N LEU A 149 -6.90 -15.04 -4.26
CA LEU A 149 -6.48 -15.52 -2.94
C LEU A 149 -5.82 -16.90 -3.05
N GLY A 150 -4.50 -16.95 -2.92
CA GLY A 150 -3.71 -18.18 -2.98
C GLY A 150 -3.80 -19.07 -1.74
N ASP A 151 -3.09 -20.20 -1.78
CA ASP A 151 -3.13 -21.22 -0.72
C ASP A 151 -2.55 -20.75 0.61
N ALA A 152 -1.65 -19.76 0.59
CA ALA A 152 -1.09 -19.17 1.81
C ALA A 152 -2.16 -18.55 2.74
N TRP A 153 -3.35 -18.26 2.23
CA TRP A 153 -4.50 -17.83 3.03
C TRP A 153 -5.16 -18.96 3.84
N GLY A 154 -4.77 -20.22 3.67
CA GLY A 154 -5.39 -21.37 4.34
C GLY A 154 -5.56 -21.19 5.86
N PRO A 155 -4.49 -20.96 6.64
CA PRO A 155 -4.58 -20.74 8.09
C PRO A 155 -5.43 -19.51 8.45
N ILE A 156 -5.38 -18.44 7.65
CA ILE A 156 -6.13 -17.22 7.86
C ILE A 156 -7.63 -17.47 7.61
N ARG A 157 -7.99 -18.18 6.56
CA ARG A 157 -9.38 -18.62 6.30
C ARG A 157 -9.93 -19.50 7.42
N THR A 158 -9.10 -20.37 8.01
CA THR A 158 -9.46 -21.15 9.19
C THR A 158 -9.76 -20.24 10.38
N TYR A 159 -8.93 -19.21 10.59
CA TYR A 159 -9.17 -18.22 11.64
C TYR A 159 -10.44 -17.41 11.40
N TRP A 160 -10.78 -17.06 10.16
CA TRP A 160 -12.05 -16.39 9.84
C TRP A 160 -13.28 -17.26 10.15
N ALA A 161 -13.20 -18.53 9.80
CA ALA A 161 -14.31 -19.47 10.02
C ALA A 161 -14.50 -19.79 11.50
N GLN A 162 -13.41 -19.84 12.26
CA GLN A 162 -13.38 -20.20 13.67
C GLN A 162 -12.39 -19.27 14.42
N PRO A 163 -12.85 -18.09 14.90
CA PRO A 163 -11.99 -17.10 15.55
C PRO A 163 -11.67 -17.48 17.01
N THR A 164 -11.10 -18.67 17.21
CA THR A 164 -10.68 -19.17 18.51
C THR A 164 -9.30 -18.64 18.88
N ALA A 165 -8.97 -18.71 20.20
CA ALA A 165 -7.64 -18.35 20.70
C ALA A 165 -6.55 -19.23 20.06
N GLU A 166 -6.84 -20.52 19.79
CA GLU A 166 -5.91 -21.43 19.14
C GLU A 166 -5.59 -21.01 17.71
N ASN A 167 -6.61 -20.71 16.89
CA ASN A 167 -6.40 -20.28 15.52
C ASN A 167 -5.71 -18.92 15.45
N ARG A 168 -6.03 -18.00 16.39
CA ARG A 168 -5.32 -16.72 16.55
C ARG A 168 -3.83 -16.95 16.84
N GLU A 169 -3.51 -17.90 17.72
CA GLU A 169 -2.13 -18.22 18.09
C GLU A 169 -1.35 -18.89 16.95
N VAL A 170 -2.01 -19.67 16.09
CA VAL A 170 -1.40 -20.22 14.86
C VAL A 170 -0.91 -19.10 13.95
N ILE A 171 -1.71 -18.05 13.73
CA ILE A 171 -1.30 -16.87 12.94
C ILE A 171 -0.14 -16.15 13.63
N ARG A 172 -0.25 -15.91 14.95
CA ARG A 172 0.81 -15.25 15.73
C ARG A 172 2.16 -15.94 15.56
N LYS A 173 2.19 -17.26 15.74
CA LYS A 173 3.43 -18.05 15.70
C LYS A 173 4.04 -18.17 14.31
N ASN A 174 3.21 -18.31 13.28
CA ASN A 174 3.70 -18.62 11.95
C ASN A 174 4.00 -17.37 11.10
N ILE A 175 3.28 -16.28 11.33
CA ILE A 175 3.36 -15.07 10.50
C ILE A 175 4.01 -13.91 11.26
N LEU A 176 3.63 -13.68 12.54
CA LEU A 176 4.01 -12.46 13.28
C LEU A 176 5.36 -12.63 14.02
N ASN A 177 6.39 -12.98 13.27
CA ASN A 177 7.75 -13.13 13.76
C ASN A 177 8.77 -12.78 12.66
N PHE A 178 10.06 -12.66 13.02
CA PHE A 178 11.12 -12.32 12.07
C PHE A 178 11.19 -13.28 10.89
N GLY A 179 11.08 -14.60 11.13
CA GLY A 179 11.14 -15.62 10.07
C GLY A 179 9.98 -15.48 9.07
N GLY A 180 8.76 -15.28 9.58
CA GLY A 180 7.57 -15.05 8.76
C GLY A 180 7.66 -13.75 7.96
N THR A 181 8.13 -12.66 8.58
CA THR A 181 8.38 -11.39 7.90
C THR A 181 9.40 -11.55 6.78
N ARG A 182 10.59 -12.11 7.08
CA ARG A 182 11.63 -12.34 6.08
C ARG A 182 11.13 -13.22 4.94
N TRP A 183 10.39 -14.29 5.25
CA TRP A 183 9.84 -15.20 4.24
C TRP A 183 8.93 -14.48 3.24
N GLN A 184 8.06 -13.59 3.69
CA GLN A 184 7.19 -12.80 2.80
C GLN A 184 7.99 -11.94 1.82
N TYR A 185 9.14 -11.40 2.25
CA TYR A 185 10.03 -10.59 1.41
C TYR A 185 10.82 -11.40 0.39
N THR A 186 11.20 -12.64 0.74
CA THR A 186 12.16 -13.43 -0.03
C THR A 186 11.55 -14.60 -0.79
N PHE A 187 10.34 -15.03 -0.45
CA PHE A 187 9.66 -16.11 -1.16
C PHE A 187 9.32 -15.69 -2.60
N GLY A 188 9.58 -16.58 -3.56
CA GLY A 188 9.31 -16.33 -4.97
C GLY A 188 10.31 -15.39 -5.66
N VAL A 189 11.33 -14.92 -4.94
CA VAL A 189 12.42 -14.12 -5.50
C VAL A 189 13.52 -15.06 -6.02
N SER A 190 13.93 -14.89 -7.27
CA SER A 190 14.95 -15.75 -7.90
C SER A 190 16.33 -15.63 -7.23
N ASN A 191 16.70 -14.44 -6.78
CA ASN A 191 17.90 -14.19 -5.98
C ASN A 191 17.52 -13.42 -4.70
N PRO A 192 17.27 -14.11 -3.57
CA PRO A 192 16.90 -13.46 -2.30
C PRO A 192 17.96 -12.51 -1.73
N GLU A 193 19.23 -12.61 -2.18
CA GLU A 193 20.33 -11.75 -1.71
C GLU A 193 20.19 -10.29 -2.18
N VAL A 194 19.35 -10.02 -3.20
CA VAL A 194 19.09 -8.65 -3.65
C VAL A 194 18.06 -7.93 -2.79
N VAL A 195 17.34 -8.65 -1.91
CA VAL A 195 16.39 -8.06 -0.98
C VAL A 195 17.14 -7.45 0.21
N ALA A 196 17.05 -6.13 0.36
CA ALA A 196 17.72 -5.41 1.42
C ALA A 196 17.27 -5.89 2.81
N PRO A 197 18.18 -6.40 3.67
CA PRO A 197 17.81 -6.93 4.98
C PRO A 197 17.21 -5.88 5.92
N GLU A 198 17.51 -4.61 5.71
CA GLU A 198 16.97 -3.49 6.46
C GLU A 198 15.43 -3.44 6.37
N SER A 199 14.85 -3.80 5.23
CA SER A 199 13.41 -3.77 4.99
C SER A 199 12.67 -4.69 5.96
N TYR A 200 12.93 -5.99 5.90
CA TYR A 200 12.24 -6.96 6.76
C TYR A 200 12.72 -6.91 8.22
N THR A 201 13.93 -6.39 8.50
CA THR A 201 14.41 -6.20 9.87
C THR A 201 13.69 -5.05 10.55
N LEU A 202 13.50 -3.92 9.84
CA LEU A 202 12.73 -2.80 10.34
C LEU A 202 11.28 -3.21 10.63
N ASP A 203 10.63 -3.87 9.69
CA ASP A 203 9.23 -4.28 9.85
C ASP A 203 9.05 -5.28 10.99
N ALA A 204 9.95 -6.27 11.11
CA ALA A 204 9.94 -7.19 12.23
C ALA A 204 10.14 -6.48 13.58
N ALA A 205 11.04 -5.50 13.65
CA ALA A 205 11.25 -4.71 14.87
C ALA A 205 10.01 -3.87 15.24
N LEU A 206 9.33 -3.29 14.25
CA LEU A 206 8.10 -2.55 14.45
C LEU A 206 6.93 -3.46 14.88
N LEU A 207 6.90 -4.69 14.36
CA LEU A 207 5.92 -5.70 14.74
C LEU A 207 6.07 -6.16 16.22
N GLU A 208 7.28 -6.13 16.77
CA GLU A 208 7.56 -6.49 18.16
C GLU A 208 7.18 -5.39 19.18
N ARG A 209 6.74 -4.21 18.73
CA ARG A 209 6.26 -3.18 19.66
C ARG A 209 5.09 -3.70 20.51
N PRO A 210 5.00 -3.29 21.79
CA PRO A 210 3.92 -3.73 22.68
C PRO A 210 2.53 -3.55 22.05
N GLY A 211 1.72 -4.61 22.06
CA GLY A 211 0.36 -4.63 21.51
C GLY A 211 0.26 -4.75 19.98
N ASN A 212 1.35 -4.54 19.23
CA ASN A 212 1.25 -4.46 17.77
C ASN A 212 0.87 -5.80 17.12
N LYS A 213 1.35 -6.92 17.64
CA LYS A 213 0.94 -8.25 17.15
C LYS A 213 -0.56 -8.50 17.33
N ASP A 214 -1.18 -7.99 18.40
CA ASP A 214 -2.62 -8.11 18.61
C ASP A 214 -3.40 -7.25 17.62
N ILE A 215 -2.92 -6.05 17.32
CA ILE A 215 -3.45 -5.19 16.26
C ILE A 215 -3.43 -5.94 14.92
N GLN A 216 -2.31 -6.56 14.57
CA GLN A 216 -2.21 -7.30 13.31
C GLN A 216 -3.15 -8.51 13.26
N LEU A 217 -3.31 -9.23 14.39
CA LEU A 217 -4.25 -10.34 14.48
C LEU A 217 -5.72 -9.90 14.32
N ASP A 218 -6.06 -8.71 14.82
CA ASP A 218 -7.39 -8.13 14.63
C ASP A 218 -7.61 -7.76 13.16
N LEU A 219 -6.60 -7.19 12.48
CA LEU A 219 -6.64 -6.89 11.06
C LEU A 219 -6.70 -8.17 10.20
N PHE A 220 -5.97 -9.24 10.55
CA PHE A 220 -6.10 -10.53 9.88
C PHE A 220 -7.52 -11.08 10.00
N LEU A 221 -8.15 -10.95 11.17
CA LEU A 221 -9.55 -11.36 11.35
C LEU A 221 -10.50 -10.50 10.52
N ASP A 222 -10.33 -9.18 10.57
CA ASP A 222 -11.17 -8.23 9.84
C ASP A 222 -10.99 -8.33 8.32
N TYR A 223 -9.90 -8.94 7.83
CA TYR A 223 -9.70 -9.12 6.38
C TYR A 223 -10.85 -9.90 5.72
N ALA A 224 -11.54 -10.77 6.46
CA ALA A 224 -12.75 -11.42 5.98
C ALA A 224 -13.83 -10.41 5.51
N SER A 225 -13.86 -9.21 6.09
CA SER A 225 -14.76 -8.12 5.66
C SER A 225 -14.40 -7.61 4.27
N ASN A 226 -13.12 -7.65 3.90
CA ASN A 226 -12.65 -7.23 2.58
C ASN A 226 -13.14 -8.19 1.49
N VAL A 227 -13.03 -9.51 1.74
CA VAL A 227 -13.51 -10.52 0.80
C VAL A 227 -15.02 -10.37 0.56
N LYS A 228 -15.80 -10.14 1.63
CA LYS A 228 -17.23 -9.83 1.51
C LYS A 228 -17.53 -8.55 0.75
N LEU A 229 -16.57 -7.62 0.71
CA LEU A 229 -16.71 -6.32 0.05
C LEU A 229 -16.22 -6.35 -1.42
N TYR A 230 -15.53 -7.40 -1.87
CA TYR A 230 -15.03 -7.52 -3.25
C TYR A 230 -16.09 -7.24 -4.31
N PRO A 231 -17.35 -7.75 -4.21
CA PRO A 231 -18.39 -7.41 -5.18
C PRO A 231 -18.68 -5.90 -5.29
N LYS A 232 -18.49 -5.12 -4.19
CA LYS A 232 -18.65 -3.67 -4.20
C LYS A 232 -17.46 -2.96 -4.86
N PHE A 233 -16.24 -3.45 -4.67
CA PHE A 233 -15.08 -2.97 -5.41
C PHE A 233 -15.26 -3.21 -6.91
N GLN A 234 -15.74 -4.38 -7.30
CA GLN A 234 -16.01 -4.75 -8.68
C GLN A 234 -17.14 -3.88 -9.28
N GLU A 235 -18.20 -3.59 -8.50
CA GLU A 235 -19.24 -2.64 -8.89
C GLU A 235 -18.66 -1.24 -9.15
N TYR A 236 -17.79 -0.74 -8.25
CA TYR A 236 -17.08 0.53 -8.43
C TYR A 236 -16.24 0.52 -9.72
N PHE A 237 -15.51 -0.56 -10.01
CA PHE A 237 -14.71 -0.67 -11.23
C PHE A 237 -15.57 -0.58 -12.49
N ARG A 238 -16.71 -1.25 -12.53
CA ARG A 238 -17.65 -1.19 -13.67
C ARG A 238 -18.28 0.19 -13.85
N GLN A 239 -18.61 0.86 -12.75
CA GLN A 239 -19.29 2.17 -12.80
C GLN A 239 -18.34 3.31 -13.12
N SER A 240 -17.16 3.32 -12.50
CA SER A 240 -16.21 4.42 -12.60
C SER A 240 -15.16 4.19 -13.69
N THR A 241 -14.93 2.94 -14.11
CA THR A 241 -13.94 2.53 -15.12
C THR A 241 -12.59 3.26 -15.00
N PRO A 242 -11.98 3.32 -13.79
CA PRO A 242 -10.73 4.05 -13.61
C PRO A 242 -9.64 3.39 -14.45
N PRO A 243 -8.71 4.16 -15.07
CA PRO A 243 -7.51 3.57 -15.62
C PRO A 243 -6.81 2.70 -14.57
N LEU A 244 -6.48 1.44 -14.92
CA LEU A 244 -5.88 0.50 -13.98
C LEU A 244 -4.68 -0.23 -14.58
N LEU A 245 -3.57 -0.23 -13.85
CA LEU A 245 -2.39 -1.05 -14.06
C LEU A 245 -2.24 -2.04 -12.90
N ALA A 246 -2.41 -3.33 -13.17
CA ALA A 246 -1.98 -4.40 -12.26
C ALA A 246 -0.53 -4.78 -12.61
N ILE A 247 0.41 -4.47 -11.71
CA ILE A 247 1.81 -4.86 -11.85
C ILE A 247 2.17 -5.83 -10.71
N TRP A 248 2.50 -7.08 -11.05
CA TRP A 248 2.32 -8.18 -10.12
C TRP A 248 3.52 -9.09 -10.05
N GLY A 249 4.02 -9.37 -8.83
CA GLY A 249 4.97 -10.45 -8.60
C GLY A 249 4.26 -11.79 -8.80
N LYS A 250 4.58 -12.49 -9.90
CA LYS A 250 3.84 -13.70 -10.32
C LYS A 250 4.00 -14.91 -9.40
N ASN A 251 5.03 -14.88 -8.53
CA ASN A 251 5.35 -15.94 -7.59
C ASN A 251 4.80 -15.68 -6.19
N ASP A 252 3.90 -14.69 -6.02
CA ASP A 252 3.26 -14.37 -4.75
C ASP A 252 2.38 -15.54 -4.28
N PRO A 253 2.60 -16.09 -3.07
CA PRO A 253 1.78 -17.18 -2.56
C PRO A 253 0.47 -16.71 -1.92
N PHE A 254 0.36 -15.40 -1.60
CA PHE A 254 -0.86 -14.81 -1.02
C PHE A 254 -1.81 -14.33 -2.11
N PHE A 255 -1.33 -13.48 -3.01
CA PHE A 255 -2.14 -12.92 -4.10
C PHE A 255 -1.61 -13.41 -5.44
N ILE A 256 -2.21 -14.49 -5.91
CA ILE A 256 -1.77 -15.18 -7.13
C ILE A 256 -2.13 -14.42 -8.41
N PRO A 257 -1.48 -14.71 -9.56
CA PRO A 257 -1.70 -14.03 -10.85
C PRO A 257 -3.16 -13.94 -11.30
N ALA A 258 -4.00 -14.90 -10.94
CA ALA A 258 -5.43 -14.89 -11.26
C ALA A 258 -6.15 -13.63 -10.76
N GLY A 259 -5.73 -13.06 -9.60
CA GLY A 259 -6.27 -11.80 -9.09
C GLY A 259 -5.92 -10.60 -9.96
N ALA A 260 -4.72 -10.56 -10.54
CA ALA A 260 -4.32 -9.51 -11.47
C ALA A 260 -5.12 -9.59 -12.79
N GLU A 261 -5.27 -10.79 -13.33
CA GLU A 261 -6.05 -11.01 -14.57
C GLU A 261 -7.53 -10.70 -14.38
N ALA A 262 -8.09 -10.97 -13.19
CA ALA A 262 -9.50 -10.75 -12.88
C ALA A 262 -9.93 -9.27 -12.98
N PHE A 263 -9.02 -8.30 -12.85
CA PHE A 263 -9.36 -6.89 -13.07
C PHE A 263 -9.97 -6.62 -14.45
N ARG A 264 -9.59 -7.40 -15.48
CA ARG A 264 -10.15 -7.26 -16.84
C ARG A 264 -11.63 -7.63 -16.94
N ASN A 265 -12.17 -8.37 -15.99
CA ASN A 265 -13.58 -8.72 -15.95
C ASN A 265 -14.46 -7.47 -15.76
N ASP A 266 -13.98 -6.49 -15.00
CA ASP A 266 -14.72 -5.29 -14.62
C ASP A 266 -14.14 -4.02 -15.27
N ILE A 267 -12.85 -4.04 -15.66
CA ILE A 267 -12.16 -2.96 -16.38
C ILE A 267 -11.51 -3.58 -17.63
N PRO A 268 -12.22 -3.68 -18.76
CA PRO A 268 -11.71 -4.38 -19.96
C PRO A 268 -10.35 -3.87 -20.48
N ASN A 269 -10.05 -2.58 -20.25
CA ASN A 269 -8.79 -1.95 -20.65
C ASN A 269 -7.71 -1.99 -19.56
N ALA A 270 -7.92 -2.76 -18.47
CA ALA A 270 -6.90 -2.92 -17.43
C ALA A 270 -5.61 -3.50 -18.03
N GLN A 271 -4.51 -2.83 -17.74
CA GLN A 271 -3.19 -3.34 -18.08
C GLN A 271 -2.71 -4.31 -17.01
N VAL A 272 -2.19 -5.47 -17.41
CA VAL A 272 -1.63 -6.47 -16.50
C VAL A 272 -0.20 -6.75 -16.92
N ARG A 273 0.73 -6.60 -15.98
CA ARG A 273 2.17 -6.88 -16.16
C ARG A 273 2.65 -7.79 -15.05
N PHE A 274 3.33 -8.87 -15.39
CA PHE A 274 3.92 -9.80 -14.43
C PHE A 274 5.43 -9.60 -14.31
N LEU A 275 5.91 -9.62 -13.07
CA LEU A 275 7.32 -9.56 -12.70
C LEU A 275 7.74 -10.92 -12.12
N ASP A 276 8.95 -11.38 -12.45
CA ASP A 276 9.45 -12.67 -11.97
C ASP A 276 10.01 -12.58 -10.55
N THR A 277 9.10 -12.35 -9.61
CA THR A 277 9.39 -12.15 -8.19
C THR A 277 8.18 -12.49 -7.34
N GLY A 278 8.35 -12.46 -6.01
CA GLY A 278 7.32 -12.72 -5.02
C GLY A 278 6.46 -11.51 -4.66
N HIS A 279 5.87 -11.55 -3.47
CA HIS A 279 4.91 -10.58 -2.97
C HIS A 279 5.46 -9.14 -2.94
N PHE A 280 6.67 -8.94 -2.42
CA PHE A 280 7.33 -7.63 -2.35
C PHE A 280 8.08 -7.28 -3.64
N ALA A 281 7.38 -7.31 -4.79
CA ALA A 281 7.96 -6.99 -6.09
C ALA A 281 8.73 -5.65 -6.11
N ILE A 282 8.29 -4.70 -5.30
CA ILE A 282 8.93 -3.38 -5.20
C ILE A 282 10.37 -3.43 -4.64
N GLU A 283 10.74 -4.45 -3.87
CA GLU A 283 12.11 -4.57 -3.33
C GLU A 283 13.12 -4.94 -4.42
N THR A 284 12.68 -5.66 -5.44
CA THR A 284 13.54 -6.22 -6.49
C THR A 284 13.36 -5.57 -7.85
N HIS A 285 12.18 -4.98 -8.13
CA HIS A 285 11.80 -4.46 -9.45
C HIS A 285 11.32 -3.00 -9.40
N PHE A 286 11.76 -2.21 -8.41
CA PHE A 286 11.29 -0.83 -8.24
C PHE A 286 11.58 0.06 -9.47
N VAL A 287 12.61 -0.22 -10.24
CA VAL A 287 12.93 0.53 -11.48
C VAL A 287 11.91 0.25 -12.56
N GLU A 288 11.60 -1.03 -12.80
CA GLU A 288 10.59 -1.44 -13.78
C GLU A 288 9.19 -0.96 -13.37
N ILE A 289 8.87 -1.03 -12.07
CA ILE A 289 7.60 -0.52 -11.52
C ILE A 289 7.51 0.98 -11.76
N ALA A 290 8.55 1.76 -11.45
CA ALA A 290 8.58 3.21 -11.68
C ALA A 290 8.41 3.57 -13.15
N ALA A 291 9.11 2.86 -14.05
CA ALA A 291 9.01 3.07 -15.50
C ALA A 291 7.59 2.77 -16.01
N ALA A 292 7.03 1.63 -15.61
CA ALA A 292 5.67 1.23 -15.97
C ALA A 292 4.61 2.23 -15.45
N MET A 293 4.77 2.70 -14.21
CA MET A 293 3.89 3.72 -13.63
C MET A 293 3.95 5.03 -14.41
N LYS A 294 5.14 5.55 -14.71
CA LYS A 294 5.32 6.80 -15.46
C LYS A 294 4.68 6.70 -16.87
N GLU A 295 4.93 5.60 -17.58
CA GLU A 295 4.32 5.33 -18.88
C GLU A 295 2.78 5.30 -18.77
N PHE A 296 2.25 4.52 -17.83
CA PHE A 296 0.82 4.33 -17.61
C PHE A 296 0.12 5.63 -17.21
N LEU A 297 0.65 6.35 -16.23
CA LEU A 297 0.06 7.59 -15.72
C LEU A 297 0.05 8.67 -16.82
N GLN A 298 1.14 8.81 -17.56
CA GLN A 298 1.22 9.76 -18.68
C GLN A 298 0.21 9.42 -19.79
N ALA A 299 0.08 8.15 -20.16
CA ALA A 299 -0.86 7.69 -21.18
C ALA A 299 -2.34 7.92 -20.80
N ASN A 300 -2.63 8.02 -19.50
CA ASN A 300 -3.97 8.25 -18.96
C ASN A 300 -4.20 9.69 -18.44
N GLY A 301 -3.39 10.65 -18.91
CA GLY A 301 -3.61 12.08 -18.65
C GLY A 301 -3.15 12.57 -17.27
N VAL A 302 -2.52 11.73 -16.47
CA VAL A 302 -1.87 12.14 -15.21
C VAL A 302 -0.46 12.63 -15.56
N ILE A 303 -0.40 13.85 -16.09
CA ILE A 303 0.83 14.41 -16.68
C ILE A 303 1.55 15.23 -15.62
N GLY A 304 2.66 14.72 -15.15
CA GLY A 304 3.58 15.46 -14.28
C GLY A 304 4.34 16.55 -15.05
N GLN A 305 4.77 17.57 -14.34
CA GLN A 305 5.65 18.59 -14.90
C GLN A 305 7.02 17.96 -15.24
N ARG A 306 7.67 18.46 -16.31
CA ARG A 306 9.02 18.02 -16.70
C ARG A 306 10.07 18.81 -15.94
#